data_e7181e882ba8e12ebc2b2f7d4c8b1d74
#
_entry.id   e7181e882ba8e12ebc2b2f7d4c8b1d74
#
_cell.length_a   1.000
_cell.length_b   1.000
_cell.length_c   1.000
_cell.angle_alpha   90.00
_cell.angle_beta   90.00
_cell.angle_gamma   90.00
#
_symmetry.space_group_name_H-M   'P 1'
#
loop_
_entity.id
_entity.type
_entity.pdbx_description
1 polymer ?
#
loop_
_entity_poly.entity_id
_entity_poly.type
_entity_poly.pdbx_seq_one_letter_code
_entity_poly.pdbx_strand_id
1 'polypeptide(L)'
;MKKTNKFLIYFLITFVINISSNQTNHIQTIYLGSGCFWGAEKGYEALDGVIDAESGYANGYGIKPNYRSIIQFKNKYKENNFAEVVKVTFNSNAITLHEILKHFFETHDPTQLNRQGNDIGTQYRSTILFLDENQKKVALEITKEYQKLLYTGGYGKVKTKIEPLDNFYLAEDYHQDYLKKNPNGYCPDLSTGIVFSDKEKNLLNNDNLLVGKHILILDSQAYCPYCEKLKEDVTNQYKGTIPLSYRTSNQLHGLNIKSPTYATPSILFIENGKEVYGH
;
A
#
# COMPACT_ATOMS: atom_id res chain seq x y z
N MET A 1 60.03 -63.58 -7.78
CA MET A 1 58.80 -63.21 -7.04
C MET A 1 58.67 -61.65 -7.08
N LYS A 2 57.78 -61.10 -7.93
CA LYS A 2 57.54 -59.67 -8.04
C LYS A 2 56.21 -59.37 -7.35
N LYS A 3 56.26 -58.58 -6.28
CA LYS A 3 55.05 -58.07 -5.59
C LYS A 3 54.57 -56.87 -6.33
N THR A 4 53.34 -56.91 -6.88
CA THR A 4 52.64 -55.81 -7.48
C THR A 4 51.79 -55.08 -6.39
N ASN A 5 52.17 -53.88 -6.05
CA ASN A 5 51.38 -52.99 -5.21
C ASN A 5 50.21 -52.38 -6.05
N LYS A 6 48.96 -52.68 -5.68
CA LYS A 6 47.79 -52.04 -6.21
C LYS A 6 47.51 -50.74 -5.38
N PHE A 7 47.76 -49.57 -5.96
CA PHE A 7 47.29 -48.31 -5.41
C PHE A 7 45.81 -48.19 -5.71
N LEU A 8 45.00 -48.08 -4.65
CA LEU A 8 43.58 -47.85 -4.73
C LEU A 8 43.39 -46.32 -4.61
N ILE A 9 43.07 -45.65 -5.73
CA ILE A 9 42.75 -44.22 -5.76
C ILE A 9 41.29 -44.07 -5.43
N TYR A 10 40.98 -43.55 -4.23
CA TYR A 10 39.65 -43.08 -3.87
C TYR A 10 39.37 -41.72 -4.53
N PHE A 11 38.44 -41.69 -5.49
CA PHE A 11 37.94 -40.50 -6.09
C PHE A 11 36.83 -39.92 -5.17
N LEU A 12 37.17 -38.92 -4.36
CA LEU A 12 36.19 -38.17 -3.57
C LEU A 12 35.46 -37.22 -4.52
N ILE A 13 34.25 -37.60 -4.93
CA ILE A 13 33.32 -36.67 -5.64
C ILE A 13 32.70 -35.76 -4.59
N THR A 14 33.22 -34.54 -4.45
CA THR A 14 32.58 -33.47 -3.69
C THR A 14 31.39 -32.93 -4.49
N PHE A 15 30.20 -33.30 -4.08
CA PHE A 15 28.96 -32.75 -4.61
C PHE A 15 28.80 -31.33 -4.04
N VAL A 16 29.17 -30.31 -4.81
CA VAL A 16 28.91 -28.90 -4.45
C VAL A 16 27.43 -28.65 -4.73
N ILE A 17 26.64 -28.70 -3.67
CA ILE A 17 25.24 -28.24 -3.72
C ILE A 17 25.30 -26.70 -3.82
N ASN A 18 25.13 -26.16 -5.03
CA ASN A 18 24.84 -24.77 -5.23
C ASN A 18 23.42 -24.47 -4.67
N ILE A 19 23.34 -24.11 -3.41
CA ILE A 19 22.13 -23.50 -2.86
C ILE A 19 22.09 -22.07 -3.43
N SER A 20 21.43 -21.92 -4.58
CA SER A 20 21.02 -20.62 -5.08
C SER A 20 20.01 -20.07 -4.08
N SER A 21 20.43 -19.19 -3.19
CA SER A 21 19.50 -18.39 -2.38
C SER A 21 18.75 -17.51 -3.37
N ASN A 22 17.52 -17.89 -3.70
CA ASN A 22 16.54 -16.96 -4.25
C ASN A 22 16.34 -15.86 -3.20
N GLN A 23 17.15 -14.81 -3.24
CA GLN A 23 16.80 -13.55 -2.59
C GLN A 23 15.55 -13.05 -3.31
N THR A 24 14.39 -13.30 -2.74
CA THR A 24 13.15 -12.67 -3.17
C THR A 24 13.37 -11.17 -3.00
N ASN A 25 13.42 -10.47 -4.13
CA ASN A 25 13.53 -9.01 -4.09
C ASN A 25 12.20 -8.46 -3.56
N HIS A 26 12.20 -8.02 -2.30
CA HIS A 26 11.01 -7.48 -1.64
C HIS A 26 10.70 -6.04 -2.06
N ILE A 27 11.54 -5.43 -2.88
CA ILE A 27 11.31 -4.11 -3.43
C ILE A 27 10.50 -4.24 -4.71
N GLN A 28 9.34 -3.61 -4.73
CA GLN A 28 8.44 -3.57 -5.88
C GLN A 28 8.17 -2.13 -6.31
N THR A 29 7.70 -1.98 -7.54
CA THR A 29 7.34 -0.67 -8.11
C THR A 29 6.00 -0.78 -8.84
N ILE A 30 5.16 0.25 -8.72
CA ILE A 30 3.91 0.44 -9.48
C ILE A 30 3.80 1.91 -9.90
N TYR A 31 3.04 2.20 -10.97
CA TYR A 31 2.86 3.57 -11.46
C TYR A 31 1.37 3.93 -11.42
N LEU A 32 1.05 5.05 -10.75
CA LEU A 32 -0.32 5.39 -10.39
C LEU A 32 -0.63 6.84 -10.75
N GLY A 33 -1.64 7.05 -11.59
CA GLY A 33 -2.15 8.36 -11.96
C GLY A 33 -3.53 8.61 -11.35
N SER A 34 -3.67 9.66 -10.55
CA SER A 34 -4.89 10.01 -9.82
C SER A 34 -5.21 11.52 -9.88
N GLY A 35 -4.92 12.16 -11.01
CA GLY A 35 -5.01 13.60 -11.19
C GLY A 35 -3.65 14.29 -11.05
N CYS A 36 -3.62 15.44 -10.38
CA CYS A 36 -2.37 16.15 -10.10
C CYS A 36 -1.42 15.29 -9.25
N PHE A 37 -0.22 15.05 -9.73
CA PHE A 37 0.75 14.17 -9.07
C PHE A 37 1.34 14.74 -7.77
N TRP A 38 1.26 16.05 -7.49
CA TRP A 38 1.82 16.63 -6.26
C TRP A 38 1.18 16.09 -4.98
N GLY A 39 -0.18 16.01 -4.98
CA GLY A 39 -0.92 15.44 -3.87
C GLY A 39 -0.73 13.93 -3.74
N ALA A 40 -0.69 13.23 -4.88
CA ALA A 40 -0.47 11.80 -4.94
C ALA A 40 0.92 11.41 -4.41
N GLU A 41 1.99 12.08 -4.88
CA GLU A 41 3.37 11.86 -4.40
C GLU A 41 3.44 11.98 -2.88
N LYS A 42 3.00 13.11 -2.31
CA LYS A 42 2.96 13.33 -0.87
C LYS A 42 2.15 12.25 -0.12
N GLY A 43 1.04 11.80 -0.70
CA GLY A 43 0.19 10.77 -0.10
C GLY A 43 0.89 9.41 -0.02
N TYR A 44 1.58 8.99 -1.09
CA TYR A 44 2.33 7.73 -1.10
C TYR A 44 3.55 7.76 -0.19
N GLU A 45 4.29 8.87 -0.16
CA GLU A 45 5.44 9.03 0.72
C GLU A 45 5.09 8.95 2.21
N ALA A 46 3.84 9.28 2.56
CA ALA A 46 3.34 9.17 3.95
C ALA A 46 3.00 7.74 4.37
N LEU A 47 3.02 6.76 3.45
CA LEU A 47 2.71 5.37 3.76
C LEU A 47 3.93 4.63 4.29
N ASP A 48 3.81 4.06 5.48
CA ASP A 48 4.84 3.19 6.04
C ASP A 48 5.11 2.00 5.09
N GLY A 49 6.37 1.80 4.72
CA GLY A 49 6.78 0.76 3.78
C GLY A 49 6.96 1.25 2.33
N VAL A 50 6.50 2.45 1.97
CA VAL A 50 6.92 3.13 0.75
C VAL A 50 8.34 3.64 0.95
N ILE A 51 9.21 3.31 -0.01
CA ILE A 51 10.64 3.68 0.01
C ILE A 51 10.83 5.00 -0.71
N ASP A 52 10.09 5.20 -1.81
CA ASP A 52 10.24 6.37 -2.67
C ASP A 52 8.98 6.57 -3.51
N ALA A 53 8.63 7.81 -3.79
CA ALA A 53 7.56 8.19 -4.70
C ALA A 53 8.03 9.33 -5.60
N GLU A 54 8.01 9.12 -6.92
CA GLU A 54 8.59 10.04 -7.90
C GLU A 54 7.51 10.48 -8.91
N SER A 55 7.25 11.78 -8.98
CA SER A 55 6.34 12.37 -9.97
C SER A 55 6.88 12.23 -11.40
N GLY A 56 6.03 11.84 -12.34
CA GLY A 56 6.44 11.66 -13.73
C GLY A 56 5.30 11.61 -14.74
N TYR A 57 5.65 11.32 -15.97
CA TYR A 57 4.76 11.24 -17.13
C TYR A 57 4.85 9.86 -17.76
N ALA A 58 3.70 9.22 -17.97
CA ALA A 58 3.68 7.86 -18.47
C ALA A 58 2.62 7.61 -19.56
N ASN A 59 2.82 6.52 -20.29
CA ASN A 59 1.90 5.97 -21.28
C ASN A 59 1.33 7.02 -22.24
N GLY A 60 2.23 7.84 -22.78
CA GLY A 60 1.93 8.76 -23.86
C GLY A 60 2.74 8.44 -25.12
N TYR A 61 2.40 9.08 -26.22
CA TYR A 61 3.05 8.88 -27.50
C TYR A 61 3.69 10.16 -28.02
N GLY A 62 4.91 10.04 -28.56
CA GLY A 62 5.61 11.13 -29.20
C GLY A 62 6.96 11.45 -28.57
N ILE A 63 7.35 12.73 -28.64
CA ILE A 63 8.62 13.23 -28.10
C ILE A 63 8.60 13.16 -26.57
N LYS A 64 9.77 12.97 -25.93
CA LYS A 64 9.93 13.04 -24.49
C LYS A 64 9.11 14.20 -23.91
N PRO A 65 8.19 13.92 -22.96
CA PRO A 65 7.29 14.92 -22.42
C PRO A 65 8.03 15.92 -21.51
N ASN A 66 7.40 17.07 -21.36
CA ASN A 66 7.63 18.01 -20.27
C ASN A 66 6.28 18.61 -19.88
N TYR A 67 6.19 19.22 -18.71
CA TYR A 67 4.94 19.78 -18.19
C TYR A 67 4.23 20.67 -19.21
N ARG A 68 4.97 21.63 -19.79
CA ARG A 68 4.40 22.56 -20.77
C ARG A 68 3.81 21.85 -21.99
N SER A 69 4.38 20.73 -22.43
CA SER A 69 3.90 19.99 -23.61
C SER A 69 2.62 19.21 -23.31
N ILE A 70 2.48 18.59 -22.14
CA ILE A 70 1.33 17.75 -21.79
C ILE A 70 0.07 18.57 -21.49
N ILE A 71 0.22 19.79 -20.96
CA ILE A 71 -0.90 20.68 -20.63
C ILE A 71 -1.41 21.51 -21.82
N GLN A 72 -0.71 21.51 -22.96
CA GLN A 72 -1.15 22.27 -24.12
C GLN A 72 -2.56 21.87 -24.55
N PHE A 73 -3.36 22.86 -24.92
CA PHE A 73 -4.76 22.67 -25.35
C PHE A 73 -4.91 21.61 -26.46
N LYS A 74 -3.99 21.57 -27.42
CA LYS A 74 -3.96 20.57 -28.50
C LYS A 74 -3.74 19.13 -28.01
N ASN A 75 -3.16 18.92 -26.83
CA ASN A 75 -2.87 17.61 -26.24
C ASN A 75 -3.88 17.23 -25.15
N LYS A 76 -4.46 18.19 -24.45
CA LYS A 76 -5.37 18.04 -23.32
C LYS A 76 -6.49 17.02 -23.49
N TYR A 77 -6.97 16.82 -24.72
CA TYR A 77 -8.07 15.90 -25.03
C TYR A 77 -7.64 14.70 -25.87
N LYS A 78 -6.36 14.55 -26.14
CA LYS A 78 -5.86 13.39 -26.88
C LYS A 78 -5.74 12.18 -25.96
N GLU A 79 -6.27 11.05 -26.39
CA GLU A 79 -6.17 9.79 -25.64
C GLU A 79 -4.74 9.32 -25.43
N ASN A 80 -3.86 9.61 -26.40
CA ASN A 80 -2.44 9.26 -26.37
C ASN A 80 -1.55 10.33 -25.72
N ASN A 81 -2.10 11.31 -24.98
CA ASN A 81 -1.32 12.22 -24.16
C ASN A 81 -0.72 11.47 -22.98
N PHE A 82 0.44 11.90 -22.52
CA PHE A 82 1.04 11.38 -21.29
C PHE A 82 0.15 11.65 -20.08
N ALA A 83 0.04 10.68 -19.16
CA ALA A 83 -0.58 10.89 -17.85
C ALA A 83 0.43 11.43 -16.87
N GLU A 84 0.00 12.29 -15.97
CA GLU A 84 0.69 12.55 -14.71
C GLU A 84 0.55 11.30 -13.84
N VAL A 85 1.66 10.73 -13.41
CA VAL A 85 1.70 9.55 -12.55
C VAL A 85 2.75 9.70 -11.46
N VAL A 86 2.59 8.93 -10.40
CA VAL A 86 3.63 8.73 -9.39
C VAL A 86 4.17 7.31 -9.55
N LYS A 87 5.49 7.20 -9.65
CA LYS A 87 6.20 5.93 -9.54
C LYS A 87 6.38 5.62 -8.06
N VAL A 88 5.70 4.61 -7.55
CA VAL A 88 5.74 4.21 -6.15
C VAL A 88 6.63 2.99 -5.99
N THR A 89 7.73 3.15 -5.28
CA THR A 89 8.66 2.07 -4.92
C THR A 89 8.46 1.70 -3.45
N PHE A 90 8.23 0.43 -3.16
CA PHE A 90 7.83 -0.02 -1.82
C PHE A 90 8.43 -1.36 -1.43
N ASN A 91 8.54 -1.60 -0.12
CA ASN A 91 8.95 -2.86 0.45
C ASN A 91 7.71 -3.74 0.71
N SER A 92 7.53 -4.79 -0.09
CA SER A 92 6.37 -5.69 0.00
C SER A 92 6.29 -6.50 1.30
N ASN A 93 7.32 -6.49 2.15
CA ASN A 93 7.26 -7.03 3.50
C ASN A 93 6.64 -6.05 4.52
N ALA A 94 6.63 -4.76 4.22
CA ALA A 94 6.12 -3.71 5.10
C ALA A 94 4.73 -3.21 4.67
N ILE A 95 4.51 -3.04 3.37
CA ILE A 95 3.22 -2.64 2.80
C ILE A 95 2.92 -3.47 1.55
N THR A 96 1.69 -3.96 1.43
CA THR A 96 1.27 -4.78 0.30
C THR A 96 0.83 -3.90 -0.88
N LEU A 97 0.87 -4.46 -2.10
CA LEU A 97 0.29 -3.81 -3.27
C LEU A 97 -1.22 -3.53 -3.09
N HIS A 98 -1.96 -4.38 -2.35
CA HIS A 98 -3.36 -4.16 -2.02
C HIS A 98 -3.56 -2.86 -1.24
N GLU A 99 -2.74 -2.61 -0.21
CA GLU A 99 -2.83 -1.40 0.61
C GLU A 99 -2.51 -0.15 -0.18
N ILE A 100 -1.49 -0.20 -1.06
CA ILE A 100 -1.17 0.91 -1.97
C ILE A 100 -2.34 1.19 -2.92
N LEU A 101 -2.97 0.16 -3.50
CA LEU A 101 -4.09 0.33 -4.41
C LEU A 101 -5.39 0.74 -3.69
N LYS A 102 -5.59 0.35 -2.44
CA LYS A 102 -6.67 0.88 -1.60
C LYS A 102 -6.49 2.38 -1.38
N HIS A 103 -5.30 2.80 -0.97
CA HIS A 103 -4.97 4.23 -0.84
C HIS A 103 -5.19 5.00 -2.15
N PHE A 104 -4.77 4.43 -3.31
CA PHE A 104 -5.02 5.01 -4.61
C PHE A 104 -6.50 5.34 -4.84
N PHE A 105 -7.41 4.39 -4.60
CA PHE A 105 -8.83 4.58 -4.81
C PHE A 105 -9.49 5.51 -3.77
N GLU A 106 -8.99 5.52 -2.55
CA GLU A 106 -9.54 6.32 -1.46
C GLU A 106 -9.17 7.81 -1.55
N THR A 107 -8.12 8.16 -2.31
CA THR A 107 -7.56 9.52 -2.35
C THR A 107 -7.94 10.32 -3.58
N HIS A 108 -8.74 9.78 -4.51
CA HIS A 108 -9.25 10.51 -5.65
C HIS A 108 -10.64 10.02 -6.07
N ASP A 109 -11.29 10.67 -7.03
CA ASP A 109 -12.55 10.21 -7.61
C ASP A 109 -12.29 9.39 -8.89
N PRO A 110 -12.28 8.05 -8.84
CA PRO A 110 -12.02 7.21 -10.00
C PRO A 110 -13.20 7.13 -10.97
N THR A 111 -14.32 7.79 -10.69
CA THR A 111 -15.49 7.85 -11.59
C THR A 111 -15.37 8.96 -12.63
N GLN A 112 -14.42 9.88 -12.45
CA GLN A 112 -14.19 10.99 -13.37
C GLN A 112 -13.33 10.54 -14.57
N LEU A 113 -13.81 10.86 -15.77
CA LEU A 113 -13.10 10.55 -17.00
C LEU A 113 -12.20 11.71 -17.42
N ASN A 114 -10.88 11.45 -17.55
CA ASN A 114 -9.89 12.42 -18.02
C ASN A 114 -9.91 13.75 -17.25
N ARG A 115 -10.14 13.69 -15.96
CA ARG A 115 -10.10 14.86 -15.06
C ARG A 115 -10.07 14.43 -13.60
N GLN A 116 -9.67 15.32 -12.72
CA GLN A 116 -9.92 15.27 -11.28
C GLN A 116 -10.31 16.65 -10.77
N GLY A 117 -11.56 16.82 -10.34
CA GLY A 117 -12.08 18.11 -9.91
C GLY A 117 -11.95 19.17 -11.01
N ASN A 118 -11.21 20.25 -10.74
CA ASN A 118 -10.96 21.35 -11.67
C ASN A 118 -9.82 21.07 -12.66
N ASP A 119 -9.03 20.04 -12.41
CA ASP A 119 -7.94 19.62 -13.30
C ASP A 119 -8.52 18.79 -14.46
N ILE A 120 -8.73 19.45 -15.62
CA ILE A 120 -9.40 18.87 -16.78
C ILE A 120 -8.37 18.57 -17.87
N GLY A 121 -8.32 17.32 -18.32
CA GLY A 121 -7.45 16.86 -19.40
C GLY A 121 -7.05 15.40 -19.25
N THR A 122 -6.66 14.76 -20.35
CA THR A 122 -6.26 13.35 -20.37
C THR A 122 -4.99 13.07 -19.55
N GLN A 123 -4.17 14.10 -19.29
CA GLN A 123 -3.01 14.00 -18.38
C GLN A 123 -3.44 13.70 -16.93
N TYR A 124 -4.65 14.08 -16.53
CA TYR A 124 -5.18 13.86 -15.17
C TYR A 124 -6.08 12.63 -15.05
N ARG A 125 -5.98 11.70 -16.04
CA ARG A 125 -6.78 10.48 -16.01
C ARG A 125 -6.39 9.57 -14.86
N SER A 126 -7.40 8.92 -14.27
CA SER A 126 -7.16 7.82 -13.32
C SER A 126 -6.58 6.63 -14.07
N THR A 127 -5.40 6.14 -13.65
CA THR A 127 -4.73 5.01 -14.29
C THR A 127 -3.83 4.23 -13.34
N ILE A 128 -3.80 2.91 -13.49
CA ILE A 128 -2.88 1.98 -12.85
C ILE A 128 -2.04 1.35 -13.95
N LEU A 129 -0.72 1.57 -13.93
CA LEU A 129 0.19 1.03 -14.92
C LEU A 129 1.03 -0.07 -14.27
N PHE A 130 0.77 -1.30 -14.68
CA PHE A 130 1.37 -2.50 -14.09
C PHE A 130 2.62 -2.95 -14.85
N LEU A 131 3.52 -3.65 -14.15
CA LEU A 131 4.75 -4.21 -14.69
C LEU A 131 4.65 -5.72 -14.97
N ASP A 132 3.71 -6.40 -14.35
CA ASP A 132 3.53 -7.84 -14.49
C ASP A 132 2.05 -8.27 -14.30
N GLU A 133 1.75 -9.52 -14.64
CA GLU A 133 0.40 -10.07 -14.55
C GLU A 133 -0.12 -10.20 -13.11
N ASN A 134 0.76 -10.32 -12.09
CA ASN A 134 0.32 -10.34 -10.70
C ASN A 134 -0.19 -8.97 -10.27
N GLN A 135 0.53 -7.90 -10.61
CA GLN A 135 0.07 -6.53 -10.37
C GLN A 135 -1.25 -6.24 -11.08
N LYS A 136 -1.39 -6.66 -12.34
CA LYS A 136 -2.65 -6.55 -13.09
C LYS A 136 -3.80 -7.25 -12.38
N LYS A 137 -3.59 -8.48 -11.93
CA LYS A 137 -4.60 -9.26 -11.22
C LYS A 137 -5.08 -8.53 -9.97
N VAL A 138 -4.14 -8.08 -9.12
CA VAL A 138 -4.45 -7.33 -7.89
C VAL A 138 -5.19 -6.03 -8.22
N ALA A 139 -4.75 -5.28 -9.25
CA ALA A 139 -5.42 -4.04 -9.66
C ALA A 139 -6.88 -4.28 -10.10
N LEU A 140 -7.15 -5.35 -10.85
CA LEU A 140 -8.51 -5.72 -11.27
C LEU A 140 -9.38 -6.15 -10.07
N GLU A 141 -8.83 -6.89 -9.12
CA GLU A 141 -9.52 -7.34 -7.90
C GLU A 141 -9.94 -6.13 -7.05
N ILE A 142 -9.01 -5.26 -6.71
CA ILE A 142 -9.27 -4.05 -5.91
C ILE A 142 -10.24 -3.10 -6.63
N THR A 143 -10.10 -2.92 -7.94
CA THR A 143 -11.05 -2.11 -8.73
C THR A 143 -12.47 -2.65 -8.64
N LYS A 144 -12.65 -3.96 -8.75
CA LYS A 144 -13.96 -4.61 -8.64
C LYS A 144 -14.56 -4.44 -7.24
N GLU A 145 -13.75 -4.49 -6.22
CA GLU A 145 -14.13 -4.28 -4.83
C GLU A 145 -14.58 -2.83 -4.60
N TYR A 146 -13.75 -1.87 -4.98
CA TYR A 146 -14.07 -0.45 -4.84
C TYR A 146 -15.31 -0.04 -5.65
N GLN A 147 -15.51 -0.62 -6.84
CA GLN A 147 -16.72 -0.40 -7.63
C GLN A 147 -18.00 -0.76 -6.87
N LYS A 148 -18.00 -1.82 -6.07
CA LYS A 148 -19.17 -2.19 -5.25
C LYS A 148 -19.44 -1.14 -4.17
N LEU A 149 -18.38 -0.65 -3.52
CA LEU A 149 -18.47 0.38 -2.49
C LEU A 149 -19.00 1.69 -3.09
N LEU A 150 -18.49 2.09 -4.25
CA LEU A 150 -18.96 3.28 -4.98
C LEU A 150 -20.46 3.18 -5.31
N TYR A 151 -20.93 2.06 -5.81
CA TYR A 151 -22.36 1.87 -6.09
C TYR A 151 -23.22 1.95 -4.83
N THR A 152 -22.76 1.40 -3.71
CA THR A 152 -23.44 1.52 -2.43
C THR A 152 -23.48 2.98 -1.95
N GLY A 153 -22.42 3.75 -2.23
CA GLY A 153 -22.33 5.18 -1.93
C GLY A 153 -23.04 6.11 -2.94
N GLY A 154 -23.70 5.55 -3.97
CA GLY A 154 -24.43 6.34 -4.98
C GLY A 154 -23.54 6.90 -6.11
N TYR A 155 -22.28 6.46 -6.20
CA TYR A 155 -21.35 6.88 -7.25
C TYR A 155 -21.49 6.06 -8.54
N GLY A 156 -20.92 6.57 -9.63
CA GLY A 156 -20.93 5.94 -10.94
C GLY A 156 -19.88 4.84 -11.11
N LYS A 157 -19.68 4.45 -12.37
CA LYS A 157 -18.71 3.42 -12.75
C LYS A 157 -17.28 3.98 -12.67
N VAL A 158 -16.34 3.18 -12.13
CA VAL A 158 -14.90 3.41 -12.19
C VAL A 158 -14.45 3.61 -13.63
N LYS A 159 -13.66 4.65 -13.89
CA LYS A 159 -13.07 5.03 -15.18
C LYS A 159 -11.55 4.80 -15.20
N THR A 160 -10.98 4.33 -14.10
CA THR A 160 -9.55 4.01 -14.02
C THR A 160 -9.15 3.06 -15.15
N LYS A 161 -8.12 3.43 -15.91
CA LYS A 161 -7.48 2.57 -16.90
C LYS A 161 -6.48 1.67 -16.19
N ILE A 162 -6.49 0.37 -16.50
CA ILE A 162 -5.51 -0.61 -16.00
C ILE A 162 -4.77 -1.14 -17.22
N GLU A 163 -3.55 -0.68 -17.41
CA GLU A 163 -2.76 -0.90 -18.62
C GLU A 163 -1.33 -1.33 -18.26
N PRO A 164 -0.59 -2.06 -19.11
CA PRO A 164 0.84 -2.25 -18.90
C PRO A 164 1.57 -0.91 -18.99
N LEU A 165 2.66 -0.78 -18.22
CA LEU A 165 3.57 0.35 -18.39
C LEU A 165 4.28 0.21 -19.74
N ASP A 166 4.11 1.19 -20.61
CA ASP A 166 4.79 1.28 -21.91
C ASP A 166 6.05 2.18 -21.81
N ASN A 167 5.87 3.36 -21.20
CA ASN A 167 6.98 4.30 -21.00
C ASN A 167 6.74 5.15 -19.75
N PHE A 168 7.87 5.62 -19.15
CA PHE A 168 7.87 6.55 -18.03
C PHE A 168 9.02 7.53 -18.18
N TYR A 169 8.75 8.79 -17.89
CA TYR A 169 9.72 9.87 -17.85
C TYR A 169 9.55 10.63 -16.55
N LEU A 170 10.63 10.75 -15.79
CA LEU A 170 10.65 11.54 -14.57
C LEU A 170 10.27 13.00 -14.90
N ALA A 171 9.39 13.58 -14.09
CA ALA A 171 9.04 14.99 -14.21
C ALA A 171 10.22 15.87 -13.78
N GLU A 172 10.14 17.15 -14.12
CA GLU A 172 11.18 18.13 -13.81
C GLU A 172 11.40 18.27 -12.28
N ASP A 173 12.60 18.60 -11.87
CA ASP A 173 13.01 18.67 -10.45
C ASP A 173 12.12 19.57 -9.59
N TYR A 174 11.52 20.61 -10.18
CA TYR A 174 10.63 21.50 -9.46
C TYR A 174 9.25 20.86 -9.16
N HIS A 175 8.91 19.72 -9.78
CA HIS A 175 7.73 18.95 -9.46
C HIS A 175 7.96 17.92 -8.35
N GLN A 176 9.19 17.41 -8.22
CA GLN A 176 9.51 16.43 -7.19
C GLN A 176 9.39 17.05 -5.79
N ASP A 177 8.78 16.35 -4.86
CA ASP A 177 8.54 16.85 -3.48
C ASP A 177 7.84 18.22 -3.43
N TYR A 178 7.00 18.54 -4.42
CA TYR A 178 6.46 19.89 -4.56
C TYR A 178 5.75 20.38 -3.29
N LEU A 179 4.91 19.56 -2.66
CA LEU A 179 4.18 19.95 -1.45
C LEU A 179 5.02 19.92 -0.18
N LYS A 180 6.15 19.23 -0.17
CA LYS A 180 7.16 19.37 0.91
C LYS A 180 7.88 20.71 0.81
N LYS A 181 8.25 21.11 -0.42
CA LYS A 181 8.89 22.39 -0.70
C LYS A 181 7.94 23.58 -0.60
N ASN A 182 6.64 23.34 -0.87
CA ASN A 182 5.57 24.34 -0.88
C ASN A 182 4.37 23.86 -0.04
N PRO A 183 4.40 23.93 1.29
CA PRO A 183 3.36 23.38 2.17
C PRO A 183 1.95 23.95 1.94
N ASN A 184 1.85 25.16 1.41
CA ASN A 184 0.60 25.84 1.06
C ASN A 184 0.25 25.71 -0.44
N GLY A 185 0.92 24.80 -1.16
CA GLY A 185 0.68 24.54 -2.57
C GLY A 185 -0.71 23.97 -2.83
N TYR A 186 -1.14 24.01 -4.08
CA TYR A 186 -2.44 23.46 -4.50
C TYR A 186 -2.49 21.94 -4.24
N CYS A 187 -3.41 21.53 -3.40
CA CYS A 187 -3.66 20.12 -3.07
C CYS A 187 -5.12 19.98 -2.57
N PRO A 188 -6.12 20.03 -3.47
CA PRO A 188 -7.51 19.82 -3.08
C PRO A 188 -7.73 18.35 -2.70
N ASP A 189 -8.59 18.11 -1.70
CA ASP A 189 -9.15 16.77 -1.50
C ASP A 189 -10.17 16.52 -2.62
N LEU A 190 -9.89 15.54 -3.45
CA LEU A 190 -10.72 15.16 -4.59
C LEU A 190 -11.29 13.74 -4.42
N SER A 191 -11.18 13.18 -3.22
CA SER A 191 -11.69 11.84 -2.89
C SER A 191 -13.23 11.79 -2.96
N THR A 192 -13.77 10.60 -3.14
CA THR A 192 -15.21 10.35 -3.03
C THR A 192 -15.69 10.30 -1.57
N GLY A 193 -14.78 10.24 -0.61
CA GLY A 193 -15.05 9.92 0.78
C GLY A 193 -15.44 8.46 1.03
N ILE A 194 -15.52 7.65 -0.03
CA ILE A 194 -15.74 6.19 0.08
C ILE A 194 -14.40 5.54 0.42
N VAL A 195 -14.41 4.77 1.48
CA VAL A 195 -13.22 4.00 1.93
C VAL A 195 -13.55 2.51 1.88
N PHE A 196 -12.54 1.69 1.65
CA PHE A 196 -12.64 0.27 1.88
C PHE A 196 -13.01 0.08 3.35
N SER A 197 -14.18 -0.53 3.60
CA SER A 197 -14.67 -0.66 4.97
C SER A 197 -13.60 -1.35 5.80
N ASP A 198 -13.43 -0.88 7.03
CA ASP A 198 -12.54 -1.48 8.03
C ASP A 198 -12.77 -2.99 8.25
N LYS A 199 -13.84 -3.57 7.71
CA LYS A 199 -14.03 -5.02 7.71
C LYS A 199 -12.88 -5.77 7.03
N GLU A 200 -12.18 -5.17 6.07
CA GLU A 200 -11.03 -5.81 5.42
C GLU A 200 -9.67 -5.34 5.98
N LYS A 201 -9.56 -4.08 6.40
CA LYS A 201 -8.46 -3.67 7.31
C LYS A 201 -8.50 -4.51 8.60
N ASN A 202 -9.66 -5.04 8.95
CA ASN A 202 -9.96 -5.81 10.16
C ASN A 202 -9.76 -7.31 10.05
N LEU A 203 -9.37 -7.82 8.89
CA LEU A 203 -8.79 -9.16 8.79
C LEU A 203 -7.30 -9.14 9.19
N LEU A 204 -6.95 -8.37 10.22
CA LEU A 204 -5.82 -8.76 11.04
C LEU A 204 -6.18 -10.16 11.54
N ASN A 205 -5.48 -11.15 11.02
CA ASN A 205 -5.65 -12.53 11.42
C ASN A 205 -5.51 -12.61 12.94
N ASN A 206 -6.61 -12.86 13.64
CA ASN A 206 -6.60 -13.05 15.08
C ASN A 206 -6.27 -14.50 15.47
N ASP A 207 -5.84 -15.35 14.53
CA ASP A 207 -5.51 -16.75 14.79
C ASP A 207 -4.48 -16.91 15.90
N ASN A 208 -3.52 -15.98 15.96
CA ASN A 208 -2.55 -15.92 17.05
C ASN A 208 -3.21 -15.68 18.42
N LEU A 209 -4.33 -14.94 18.49
CA LEU A 209 -5.07 -14.65 19.73
C LEU A 209 -6.04 -15.76 20.12
N LEU A 210 -6.34 -16.68 19.19
CA LEU A 210 -7.22 -17.82 19.44
C LEU A 210 -6.51 -18.97 20.19
N VAL A 211 -5.19 -18.91 20.36
CA VAL A 211 -4.40 -19.95 21.01
C VAL A 211 -3.49 -19.33 22.09
N GLY A 212 -3.60 -19.84 23.33
CA GLY A 212 -2.75 -19.41 24.43
C GLY A 212 -3.22 -18.12 25.11
N LYS A 213 -2.29 -17.49 25.86
CA LYS A 213 -2.54 -16.28 26.64
C LYS A 213 -1.94 -15.05 25.95
N HIS A 214 -2.71 -13.96 25.90
CA HIS A 214 -2.31 -12.70 25.27
C HIS A 214 -2.76 -11.51 26.10
N ILE A 215 -1.99 -10.44 26.01
CA ILE A 215 -2.41 -9.11 26.43
C ILE A 215 -2.87 -8.37 25.17
N LEU A 216 -4.10 -7.94 25.14
CA LEU A 216 -4.69 -7.20 24.04
C LEU A 216 -4.95 -5.76 24.49
N ILE A 217 -4.33 -4.81 23.82
CA ILE A 217 -4.57 -3.38 24.00
C ILE A 217 -5.62 -2.94 22.97
N LEU A 218 -6.74 -2.41 23.43
CA LEU A 218 -7.68 -1.73 22.57
C LEU A 218 -7.24 -0.28 22.40
N ASP A 219 -6.89 0.06 21.17
CA ASP A 219 -6.46 1.39 20.75
C ASP A 219 -7.60 2.14 20.04
N SER A 220 -7.49 3.44 19.91
CA SER A 220 -8.44 4.27 19.19
C SER A 220 -8.15 4.25 17.69
N GLN A 221 -9.20 4.35 16.85
CA GLN A 221 -9.07 4.59 15.41
C GLN A 221 -8.67 6.03 15.09
N ALA A 222 -8.93 6.96 16.03
CA ALA A 222 -8.56 8.36 15.92
C ALA A 222 -7.41 8.68 16.87
N TYR A 223 -6.80 9.86 16.72
CA TYR A 223 -5.77 10.32 17.65
C TYR A 223 -6.26 10.27 19.11
N CYS A 224 -5.53 9.56 19.94
CA CYS A 224 -5.86 9.31 21.34
C CYS A 224 -4.63 9.60 22.22
N PRO A 225 -4.57 10.76 22.90
CA PRO A 225 -3.44 11.12 23.75
C PRO A 225 -3.15 10.10 24.86
N TYR A 226 -4.21 9.49 25.39
CA TYR A 226 -4.09 8.46 26.45
C TYR A 226 -3.52 7.14 25.92
N CYS A 227 -3.82 6.81 24.64
CA CYS A 227 -3.27 5.62 23.99
C CYS A 227 -1.77 5.79 23.73
N GLU A 228 -1.36 6.96 23.25
CA GLU A 228 0.06 7.28 23.07
C GLU A 228 0.82 7.26 24.38
N LYS A 229 0.23 7.86 25.45
CA LYS A 229 0.83 7.83 26.77
C LYS A 229 0.97 6.41 27.32
N LEU A 230 -0.02 5.53 27.11
CA LEU A 230 0.07 4.12 27.49
C LEU A 230 1.21 3.41 26.74
N LYS A 231 1.39 3.70 25.46
CA LYS A 231 2.49 3.15 24.66
C LYS A 231 3.85 3.56 25.23
N GLU A 232 4.05 4.86 25.46
CA GLU A 232 5.30 5.41 25.96
C GLU A 232 5.64 4.91 27.36
N ASP A 233 4.69 4.99 28.29
CA ASP A 233 4.94 4.76 29.71
C ASP A 233 4.97 3.26 30.08
N VAL A 234 4.25 2.42 29.34
CA VAL A 234 4.01 1.03 29.73
C VAL A 234 4.36 0.02 28.64
N THR A 235 3.68 0.08 27.48
CA THR A 235 3.72 -1.04 26.55
C THR A 235 5.01 -1.14 25.76
N ASN A 236 5.67 -0.02 25.43
CA ASN A 236 6.99 0.00 24.80
C ASN A 236 8.09 -0.53 25.73
N GLN A 237 7.84 -0.52 27.05
CA GLN A 237 8.77 -1.00 28.07
C GLN A 237 8.44 -2.43 28.53
N TYR A 238 7.35 -3.01 28.05
CA TYR A 238 6.90 -4.33 28.44
C TYR A 238 7.91 -5.42 28.04
N LYS A 239 8.37 -6.19 29.02
CA LYS A 239 9.32 -7.30 28.87
C LYS A 239 8.78 -8.62 29.41
N GLY A 240 7.45 -8.72 29.55
CA GLY A 240 6.80 -9.93 30.04
C GLY A 240 6.82 -11.06 28.99
N THR A 241 6.51 -12.26 29.43
CA THR A 241 6.49 -13.47 28.59
C THR A 241 5.18 -13.68 27.82
N ILE A 242 4.10 -12.99 28.23
CA ILE A 242 2.80 -13.06 27.56
C ILE A 242 2.83 -12.13 26.34
N PRO A 243 2.57 -12.61 25.13
CA PRO A 243 2.55 -11.74 23.94
C PRO A 243 1.57 -10.58 24.09
N LEU A 244 1.99 -9.38 23.66
CA LEU A 244 1.19 -8.18 23.66
C LEU A 244 0.83 -7.82 22.23
N SER A 245 -0.44 -7.49 21.98
CA SER A 245 -0.99 -7.12 20.67
C SER A 245 -1.90 -5.91 20.80
N TYR A 246 -1.97 -5.12 19.71
CA TYR A 246 -2.88 -3.98 19.61
C TYR A 246 -4.01 -4.29 18.65
N ARG A 247 -5.21 -3.84 18.96
CA ARG A 247 -6.38 -3.88 18.09
C ARG A 247 -7.24 -2.65 18.32
N THR A 248 -7.97 -2.26 17.32
CA THR A 248 -9.09 -1.32 17.47
C THR A 248 -10.39 -2.10 17.68
N SER A 249 -11.45 -1.44 18.14
CA SER A 249 -12.73 -2.09 18.48
C SER A 249 -13.35 -2.87 17.31
N ASN A 250 -13.07 -2.47 16.08
CA ASN A 250 -13.55 -3.13 14.86
C ASN A 250 -12.65 -4.30 14.40
N GLN A 251 -11.52 -4.55 15.04
CA GLN A 251 -10.55 -5.62 14.74
C GLN A 251 -10.69 -6.85 15.64
N LEU A 252 -11.81 -7.01 16.32
CA LEU A 252 -12.04 -8.07 17.33
C LEU A 252 -12.75 -9.30 16.78
N HIS A 253 -12.84 -9.42 15.45
CA HIS A 253 -13.55 -10.55 14.82
C HIS A 253 -12.96 -11.90 15.26
N GLY A 254 -13.84 -12.84 15.61
CA GLY A 254 -13.46 -14.16 16.10
C GLY A 254 -13.09 -14.22 17.59
N LEU A 255 -12.96 -13.07 18.27
CA LEU A 255 -12.70 -13.00 19.70
C LEU A 255 -14.02 -12.85 20.49
N ASN A 256 -14.05 -13.45 21.68
CA ASN A 256 -15.17 -13.31 22.62
C ASN A 256 -14.80 -12.26 23.68
N ILE A 257 -15.10 -10.99 23.39
CA ILE A 257 -14.84 -9.84 24.27
C ILE A 257 -16.11 -9.48 25.04
N LYS A 258 -15.95 -9.22 26.33
CA LYS A 258 -17.04 -8.86 27.26
C LYS A 258 -16.98 -7.40 27.70
N SER A 259 -15.77 -6.84 27.77
CA SER A 259 -15.58 -5.44 28.15
C SER A 259 -16.10 -4.48 27.09
N PRO A 260 -16.50 -3.27 27.46
CA PRO A 260 -16.87 -2.23 26.52
C PRO A 260 -15.69 -1.87 25.59
N THR A 261 -15.91 -1.94 24.29
CA THR A 261 -14.85 -1.75 23.27
C THR A 261 -14.76 -0.31 22.76
N TYR A 262 -15.62 0.58 23.23
CA TYR A 262 -15.64 2.01 22.88
C TYR A 262 -14.77 2.85 23.80
N ALA A 263 -14.34 2.31 24.94
CA ALA A 263 -13.40 3.00 25.86
C ALA A 263 -11.97 2.62 25.47
N THR A 264 -11.16 3.63 25.12
CA THR A 264 -9.75 3.45 24.74
C THR A 264 -8.85 4.41 25.50
N PRO A 265 -7.64 3.98 25.91
CA PRO A 265 -7.14 2.62 25.80
C PRO A 265 -7.80 1.67 26.81
N SER A 266 -8.02 0.41 26.43
CA SER A 266 -8.42 -0.67 27.34
C SER A 266 -7.40 -1.81 27.26
N ILE A 267 -7.12 -2.46 28.41
CA ILE A 267 -6.21 -3.60 28.51
C ILE A 267 -7.03 -4.85 28.77
N LEU A 268 -6.99 -5.81 27.86
CA LEU A 268 -7.71 -7.06 27.96
C LEU A 268 -6.74 -8.23 28.08
N PHE A 269 -7.03 -9.18 28.94
CA PHE A 269 -6.34 -10.45 29.00
C PHE A 269 -7.18 -11.50 28.28
N ILE A 270 -6.59 -12.08 27.24
CA ILE A 270 -7.23 -13.06 26.37
C ILE A 270 -6.62 -14.43 26.61
N GLU A 271 -7.44 -15.45 26.69
CA GLU A 271 -7.01 -16.85 26.70
C GLU A 271 -7.85 -17.64 25.69
N ASN A 272 -7.18 -18.23 24.70
CA ASN A 272 -7.82 -18.98 23.63
C ASN A 272 -9.00 -18.22 22.98
N GLY A 273 -8.76 -16.97 22.62
CA GLY A 273 -9.74 -16.10 21.96
C GLY A 273 -10.84 -15.52 22.87
N LYS A 274 -10.81 -15.80 24.16
CA LYS A 274 -11.82 -15.32 25.12
C LYS A 274 -11.19 -14.36 26.10
N GLU A 275 -11.88 -13.26 26.35
CA GLU A 275 -11.52 -12.35 27.42
C GLU A 275 -11.72 -13.05 28.78
N VAL A 276 -10.65 -13.12 29.56
CA VAL A 276 -10.65 -13.64 30.94
C VAL A 276 -10.62 -12.53 31.96
N TYR A 277 -10.05 -11.36 31.62
CA TYR A 277 -10.02 -10.16 32.43
C TYR A 277 -9.85 -8.93 31.55
N GLY A 278 -10.51 -7.82 31.88
CA GLY A 278 -10.40 -6.53 31.18
C GLY A 278 -10.54 -5.35 32.15
N HIS A 279 -9.84 -4.24 31.83
CA HIS A 279 -9.86 -3.00 32.59
C HIS A 279 -9.74 -1.78 31.68
#